data_792f86d1655a0215ce5a205b90e82ca8
#
_entry.id   792f86d1655a0215ce5a205b90e82ca8
#
_cell.length_a   1.000
_cell.length_b   1.000
_cell.length_c   1.000
_cell.angle_alpha   90.00
_cell.angle_beta   90.00
_cell.angle_gamma   90.00
#
_symmetry.space_group_name_H-M   'P 1'
#
loop_
_entity.id
_entity.type
_entity.pdbx_description
1 polymer ?
#
loop_
_entity_poly.entity_id
_entity_poly.type
_entity_poly.pdbx_seq_one_letter_code
_entity_poly.pdbx_strand_id
1 'polypeptide(L)'
;MPELSDCSASLTKEDIKNFEVELNVKIPAGMKNFYLKFNGGMPSPYCYQPQDEDLDRVEINAFFPIKERTNAFETIEVIAKDIWSRNLMPCNLLPFAMDSGGNYYALNLKNKKIYYYLTDEWDENASREYNFETNTRYIAQSFNYFINHFIEEEE
;
A
#
# COMPACT_ATOMS: atom_id res chain seq x y z
N MET A 1 1.37 -2.56 -16.44
CA MET A 1 0.81 -2.32 -15.10
C MET A 1 -0.58 -2.92 -14.99
N PRO A 2 -1.07 -3.20 -13.77
CA PRO A 2 -2.40 -3.76 -13.63
C PRO A 2 -3.49 -2.74 -13.95
N GLU A 3 -4.66 -3.25 -14.34
CA GLU A 3 -5.88 -2.45 -14.37
C GLU A 3 -6.65 -2.69 -13.08
N LEU A 4 -7.31 -1.66 -12.57
CA LEU A 4 -8.10 -1.77 -11.35
C LEU A 4 -9.59 -1.72 -11.66
N SER A 5 -10.37 -2.57 -10.96
CA SER A 5 -11.83 -2.55 -10.98
C SER A 5 -12.37 -2.09 -9.62
N ASP A 6 -13.66 -1.72 -9.56
CA ASP A 6 -14.31 -1.18 -8.37
C ASP A 6 -13.60 0.05 -7.80
N CYS A 7 -13.15 0.93 -8.70
CA CYS A 7 -12.50 2.18 -8.32
C CYS A 7 -13.49 3.16 -7.70
N SER A 8 -12.98 4.03 -6.84
CA SER A 8 -13.72 5.20 -6.37
C SER A 8 -13.75 6.28 -7.44
N ALA A 9 -14.42 7.40 -7.16
CA ALA A 9 -14.51 8.53 -8.09
C ALA A 9 -13.12 9.02 -8.51
N SER A 10 -12.98 9.39 -9.77
CA SER A 10 -11.72 9.87 -10.34
C SER A 10 -11.19 11.08 -9.58
N LEU A 11 -9.88 11.14 -9.42
CA LEU A 11 -9.20 12.21 -8.70
C LEU A 11 -8.70 13.29 -9.65
N THR A 12 -8.64 14.54 -9.14
CA THR A 12 -7.92 15.64 -9.77
C THR A 12 -6.53 15.75 -9.13
N LYS A 13 -5.64 16.52 -9.75
CA LYS A 13 -4.34 16.84 -9.14
C LYS A 13 -4.50 17.59 -7.81
N GLU A 14 -5.54 18.42 -7.70
CA GLU A 14 -5.87 19.12 -6.45
C GLU A 14 -6.28 18.15 -5.35
N ASP A 15 -7.05 17.11 -5.67
CA ASP A 15 -7.43 16.08 -4.71
C ASP A 15 -6.20 15.36 -4.14
N ILE A 16 -5.21 15.04 -4.99
CA ILE A 16 -3.97 14.39 -4.55
C ILE A 16 -3.16 15.35 -3.67
N LYS A 17 -3.10 16.63 -4.03
CA LYS A 17 -2.41 17.63 -3.21
C LYS A 17 -3.06 17.78 -1.84
N ASN A 18 -4.39 17.79 -1.77
CA ASN A 18 -5.13 17.85 -0.51
C ASN A 18 -4.87 16.59 0.34
N PHE A 19 -4.79 15.42 -0.29
CA PHE A 19 -4.42 14.19 0.38
C PHE A 19 -3.02 14.29 1.03
N GLU A 20 -2.05 14.80 0.28
CA GLU A 20 -0.68 14.97 0.80
C GLU A 20 -0.64 15.96 1.98
N VAL A 21 -1.42 17.03 1.91
CA VAL A 21 -1.52 18.03 3.01
C VAL A 21 -2.19 17.39 4.23
N GLU A 22 -3.29 16.67 4.03
CA GLU A 22 -4.05 16.07 5.12
C GLU A 22 -3.20 15.08 5.94
N LEU A 23 -2.40 14.26 5.27
CA LEU A 23 -1.56 13.27 5.93
C LEU A 23 -0.14 13.77 6.22
N ASN A 24 0.20 14.97 5.77
CA ASN A 24 1.55 15.52 5.85
C ASN A 24 2.59 14.57 5.23
N VAL A 25 2.31 14.12 4.01
CA VAL A 25 3.15 13.19 3.25
C VAL A 25 3.41 13.71 1.85
N LYS A 26 4.43 13.16 1.19
CA LYS A 26 4.68 13.36 -0.23
C LYS A 26 4.84 12.02 -0.90
N ILE A 27 4.00 11.76 -1.90
CA ILE A 27 4.05 10.52 -2.67
C ILE A 27 4.79 10.75 -3.99
N PRO A 28 5.46 9.72 -4.52
CA PRO A 28 6.22 9.89 -5.77
C PRO A 28 5.31 10.09 -6.98
N ALA A 29 5.88 10.68 -8.03
CA ALA A 29 5.14 10.98 -9.26
C ALA A 29 4.45 9.76 -9.86
N GLY A 30 5.10 8.59 -9.82
CA GLY A 30 4.50 7.35 -10.35
C GLY A 30 3.23 6.95 -9.59
N MET A 31 3.20 7.12 -8.28
CA MET A 31 2.02 6.85 -7.47
C MET A 31 0.92 7.86 -7.78
N LYS A 32 1.26 9.15 -7.89
CA LYS A 32 0.29 10.19 -8.27
C LYS A 32 -0.37 9.86 -9.61
N ASN A 33 0.43 9.52 -10.61
CA ASN A 33 -0.06 9.20 -11.96
C ASN A 33 -0.97 7.97 -11.95
N PHE A 34 -0.59 6.94 -11.18
CA PHE A 34 -1.41 5.73 -11.05
C PHE A 34 -2.76 6.04 -10.42
N TYR A 35 -2.79 6.83 -9.34
CA TYR A 35 -4.03 7.21 -8.66
C TYR A 35 -4.90 8.17 -9.48
N LEU A 36 -4.31 9.00 -10.32
CA LEU A 36 -5.10 9.81 -11.29
C LEU A 36 -5.80 8.94 -12.32
N LYS A 37 -5.22 7.79 -12.64
CA LYS A 37 -5.81 6.83 -13.59
C LYS A 37 -6.80 5.88 -12.91
N PHE A 38 -6.46 5.39 -11.70
CA PHE A 38 -7.27 4.45 -10.94
C PHE A 38 -7.30 4.88 -9.48
N ASN A 39 -8.45 5.31 -8.99
CA ASN A 39 -8.57 5.69 -7.58
C ASN A 39 -8.93 4.47 -6.73
N GLY A 40 -7.94 3.63 -6.44
CA GLY A 40 -8.13 2.40 -5.69
C GLY A 40 -8.78 1.31 -6.53
N GLY A 41 -9.05 0.16 -5.91
CA GLY A 41 -9.72 -0.95 -6.56
C GLY A 41 -8.93 -2.24 -6.59
N MET A 42 -9.50 -3.25 -7.22
CA MET A 42 -8.92 -4.59 -7.28
C MET A 42 -8.07 -4.75 -8.54
N PRO A 43 -6.79 -5.12 -8.43
CA PRO A 43 -5.89 -5.23 -9.58
C PRO A 43 -6.08 -6.52 -10.38
N SER A 44 -5.81 -6.44 -11.69
CA SER A 44 -5.67 -7.58 -12.58
C SER A 44 -4.56 -7.27 -13.57
N PRO A 45 -3.45 -8.02 -13.60
CA PRO A 45 -3.10 -9.13 -12.69
C PRO A 45 -2.87 -8.67 -11.24
N TYR A 46 -2.86 -9.61 -10.30
CA TYR A 46 -2.84 -9.27 -8.88
C TYR A 46 -1.69 -9.91 -8.08
N CYS A 47 -0.77 -10.59 -8.74
CA CYS A 47 0.38 -11.22 -8.10
C CYS A 47 1.66 -10.42 -8.32
N TYR A 48 2.56 -10.49 -7.36
CA TYR A 48 3.88 -9.86 -7.45
C TYR A 48 4.94 -10.80 -6.86
N GLN A 49 6.05 -10.98 -7.59
CA GLN A 49 7.18 -11.74 -7.09
C GLN A 49 8.23 -10.76 -6.54
N PRO A 50 8.45 -10.73 -5.21
CA PRO A 50 9.50 -9.88 -4.65
C PRO A 50 10.87 -10.17 -5.25
N GLN A 51 11.72 -9.14 -5.32
CA GLN A 51 13.09 -9.29 -5.81
C GLN A 51 13.96 -10.09 -4.84
N ASP A 52 13.57 -10.17 -3.57
CA ASP A 52 14.24 -10.98 -2.57
C ASP A 52 13.86 -12.45 -2.77
N GLU A 53 14.84 -13.30 -3.08
CA GLU A 53 14.64 -14.73 -3.34
C GLU A 53 14.11 -15.50 -2.11
N ASP A 54 14.30 -14.96 -0.91
CA ASP A 54 13.80 -15.56 0.33
C ASP A 54 12.31 -15.30 0.57
N LEU A 55 11.68 -14.46 -0.27
CA LEU A 55 10.26 -14.14 -0.16
C LEU A 55 9.45 -14.81 -1.25
N ASP A 56 8.37 -15.45 -0.83
CA ASP A 56 7.40 -16.03 -1.75
C ASP A 56 6.61 -14.96 -2.49
N ARG A 57 5.99 -15.37 -3.60
CA ARG A 57 5.07 -14.52 -4.36
C ARG A 57 3.94 -14.05 -3.46
N VAL A 58 3.61 -12.77 -3.57
CA VAL A 58 2.53 -12.13 -2.81
C VAL A 58 1.35 -11.79 -3.71
N GLU A 59 0.17 -11.68 -3.11
CA GLU A 59 -1.06 -11.30 -3.78
C GLU A 59 -1.53 -9.95 -3.27
N ILE A 60 -1.96 -9.09 -4.19
CA ILE A 60 -2.51 -7.79 -3.86
C ILE A 60 -4.03 -7.86 -4.07
N ASN A 61 -4.79 -7.85 -2.98
CA ASN A 61 -6.25 -7.94 -3.03
C ASN A 61 -6.87 -6.64 -3.50
N ALA A 62 -6.42 -5.52 -2.95
CA ALA A 62 -6.97 -4.21 -3.29
C ALA A 62 -6.01 -3.08 -2.99
N PHE A 63 -6.08 -2.03 -3.81
CA PHE A 63 -5.52 -0.71 -3.51
C PHE A 63 -6.60 0.12 -2.82
N PHE A 64 -6.23 0.81 -1.73
CA PHE A 64 -7.17 1.69 -1.05
C PHE A 64 -7.38 2.98 -1.86
N PRO A 65 -8.63 3.49 -1.94
CA PRO A 65 -8.88 4.74 -2.63
C PRO A 65 -8.42 5.96 -1.81
N ILE A 66 -8.37 7.10 -2.48
CA ILE A 66 -8.11 8.41 -1.87
C ILE A 66 -9.41 9.22 -1.90
N LYS A 67 -9.65 10.03 -0.87
CA LYS A 67 -10.75 10.98 -0.73
C LYS A 67 -12.10 10.34 -0.40
N GLU A 68 -12.56 9.39 -1.19
CA GLU A 68 -13.86 8.75 -1.00
C GLU A 68 -13.70 7.24 -0.99
N ARG A 69 -14.31 6.59 0.02
CA ARG A 69 -14.34 5.14 0.10
C ARG A 69 -15.22 4.53 -0.99
N THR A 70 -14.94 3.29 -1.37
CA THR A 70 -15.86 2.45 -2.15
C THR A 70 -16.78 1.71 -1.18
N ASN A 71 -17.72 0.91 -1.72
CA ASN A 71 -18.54 0.04 -0.87
C ASN A 71 -17.72 -1.05 -0.17
N ALA A 72 -16.57 -1.42 -0.74
CA ALA A 72 -15.74 -2.53 -0.26
C ALA A 72 -14.50 -2.06 0.52
N PHE A 73 -13.94 -0.88 0.20
CA PHE A 73 -12.62 -0.47 0.69
C PHE A 73 -12.64 0.94 1.29
N GLU A 74 -11.99 1.06 2.45
CA GLU A 74 -11.80 2.35 3.13
C GLU A 74 -10.66 3.12 2.46
N THR A 75 -10.61 4.44 2.70
CA THR A 75 -9.57 5.31 2.12
C THR A 75 -8.22 5.13 2.80
N ILE A 76 -7.14 5.48 2.07
CA ILE A 76 -5.80 5.55 2.64
C ILE A 76 -5.80 6.46 3.87
N GLU A 77 -6.48 7.62 3.79
CA GLU A 77 -6.48 8.62 4.87
C GLU A 77 -7.00 8.02 6.18
N VAL A 78 -8.12 7.31 6.13
CA VAL A 78 -8.71 6.70 7.33
C VAL A 78 -7.83 5.57 7.85
N ILE A 79 -7.36 4.69 6.99
CA ILE A 79 -6.52 3.54 7.37
C ILE A 79 -5.20 4.01 7.98
N ALA A 80 -4.52 4.94 7.32
CA ALA A 80 -3.23 5.44 7.80
C ALA A 80 -3.37 6.13 9.15
N LYS A 81 -4.34 7.01 9.32
CA LYS A 81 -4.57 7.72 10.59
C LYS A 81 -4.88 6.73 11.72
N ASP A 82 -5.71 5.73 11.46
CA ASP A 82 -6.04 4.72 12.47
C ASP A 82 -4.82 3.91 12.89
N ILE A 83 -4.12 3.31 11.91
CA ILE A 83 -2.99 2.43 12.21
C ILE A 83 -1.83 3.17 12.87
N TRP A 84 -1.56 4.41 12.47
CA TRP A 84 -0.53 5.24 13.07
C TRP A 84 -0.91 5.66 14.50
N SER A 85 -2.17 6.04 14.73
CA SER A 85 -2.66 6.44 16.06
C SER A 85 -2.59 5.30 17.07
N ARG A 86 -2.71 4.06 16.60
CA ARG A 86 -2.63 2.86 17.42
C ARG A 86 -1.20 2.33 17.55
N ASN A 87 -0.23 2.96 16.94
CA ASN A 87 1.18 2.55 16.91
C ASN A 87 1.40 1.12 16.42
N LEU A 88 0.60 0.69 15.44
CA LEU A 88 0.69 -0.65 14.84
C LEU A 88 1.58 -0.70 13.60
N MET A 89 1.98 0.47 13.08
CA MET A 89 2.87 0.60 11.94
C MET A 89 3.68 1.89 12.11
N PRO A 90 4.97 1.93 11.71
CA PRO A 90 5.74 3.17 11.73
C PRO A 90 5.08 4.25 10.88
N CYS A 91 5.09 5.51 11.35
CA CYS A 91 4.45 6.61 10.61
C CYS A 91 5.21 7.03 9.35
N ASN A 92 6.40 6.48 9.11
CA ASN A 92 7.10 6.63 7.83
C ASN A 92 6.67 5.60 6.77
N LEU A 93 5.77 4.68 7.12
CA LEU A 93 5.15 3.74 6.18
C LEU A 93 3.71 4.15 5.92
N LEU A 94 3.40 4.44 4.65
CA LEU A 94 2.05 4.80 4.22
C LEU A 94 1.37 3.57 3.62
N PRO A 95 0.38 2.96 4.31
CA PRO A 95 -0.32 1.81 3.76
C PRO A 95 -1.20 2.25 2.59
N PHE A 96 -1.06 1.59 1.43
CA PHE A 96 -1.84 1.94 0.23
C PHE A 96 -2.60 0.76 -0.37
N ALA A 97 -2.28 -0.46 0.04
CA ALA A 97 -2.92 -1.67 -0.49
C ALA A 97 -2.93 -2.76 0.57
N MET A 98 -3.67 -3.82 0.33
CA MET A 98 -3.78 -4.95 1.25
C MET A 98 -3.81 -6.28 0.51
N ASP A 99 -3.44 -7.36 1.21
CA ASP A 99 -3.73 -8.72 0.79
C ASP A 99 -5.06 -9.20 1.37
N SER A 100 -5.45 -10.44 1.06
CA SER A 100 -6.70 -11.00 1.57
C SER A 100 -6.63 -11.40 3.06
N GLY A 101 -5.43 -11.47 3.63
CA GLY A 101 -5.20 -11.82 5.03
C GLY A 101 -5.16 -10.65 6.00
N GLY A 102 -5.33 -9.41 5.51
CA GLY A 102 -5.30 -8.21 6.35
C GLY A 102 -3.91 -7.60 6.53
N ASN A 103 -2.92 -8.05 5.80
CA ASN A 103 -1.59 -7.43 5.77
C ASN A 103 -1.57 -6.29 4.77
N TYR A 104 -0.62 -5.37 4.91
CA TYR A 104 -0.58 -4.15 4.11
C TYR A 104 0.64 -4.09 3.20
N TYR A 105 0.46 -3.38 2.08
CA TYR A 105 1.56 -2.90 1.24
C TYR A 105 1.72 -1.43 1.52
N ALA A 106 2.95 -1.00 1.77
CA ALA A 106 3.23 0.36 2.23
C ALA A 106 4.37 1.02 1.47
N LEU A 107 4.23 2.32 1.26
CA LEU A 107 5.28 3.17 0.73
C LEU A 107 6.10 3.72 1.89
N ASN A 108 7.41 3.50 1.87
CA ASN A 108 8.30 4.18 2.82
C ASN A 108 8.47 5.63 2.36
N LEU A 109 8.03 6.56 3.20
CA LEU A 109 8.01 7.98 2.87
C LEU A 109 9.41 8.62 2.81
N LYS A 110 10.42 7.94 3.39
CA LYS A 110 11.82 8.42 3.38
C LYS A 110 12.56 7.97 2.13
N ASN A 111 12.58 6.66 1.85
CA ASN A 111 13.36 6.10 0.75
C ASN A 111 12.52 5.80 -0.51
N LYS A 112 11.20 5.94 -0.44
CA LYS A 112 10.24 5.70 -1.52
C LYS A 112 10.21 4.26 -2.03
N LYS A 113 10.72 3.31 -1.26
CA LYS A 113 10.64 1.88 -1.56
C LYS A 113 9.33 1.30 -1.07
N ILE A 114 8.97 0.12 -1.56
CA ILE A 114 7.73 -0.55 -1.21
C ILE A 114 8.03 -1.73 -0.29
N TYR A 115 7.22 -1.83 0.77
CA TYR A 115 7.34 -2.87 1.79
C TYR A 115 6.02 -3.59 1.99
N TYR A 116 6.11 -4.88 2.33
CA TYR A 116 5.00 -5.70 2.78
C TYR A 116 5.03 -5.72 4.31
N TYR A 117 3.93 -5.37 4.95
CA TYR A 117 3.86 -5.25 6.41
C TYR A 117 2.90 -6.30 6.98
N LEU A 118 3.45 -7.18 7.83
CA LEU A 118 2.75 -8.34 8.38
C LEU A 118 2.08 -7.98 9.71
N THR A 119 0.82 -7.61 9.69
CA THR A 119 0.05 -7.28 10.89
C THR A 119 -0.31 -8.52 11.70
N ASP A 120 -0.46 -9.66 11.06
CA ASP A 120 -0.83 -10.93 11.69
C ASP A 120 0.32 -11.58 12.48
N GLU A 121 1.54 -11.07 12.35
CA GLU A 121 2.71 -11.55 13.09
C GLU A 121 3.10 -10.62 14.24
N TRP A 122 2.19 -9.77 14.68
CA TRP A 122 2.45 -8.89 15.82
C TRP A 122 2.62 -9.71 17.10
N ASP A 123 3.77 -9.50 17.79
CA ASP A 123 4.09 -10.15 19.06
C ASP A 123 3.85 -9.17 20.21
N GLU A 124 2.80 -9.40 20.99
CA GLU A 124 2.42 -8.54 22.12
C GLU A 124 3.44 -8.56 23.26
N ASN A 125 4.31 -9.58 23.31
CA ASN A 125 5.36 -9.71 24.32
C ASN A 125 6.67 -9.03 23.93
N ALA A 126 6.78 -8.58 22.68
CA ALA A 126 7.95 -7.88 22.17
C ALA A 126 7.72 -6.36 22.18
N SER A 127 8.81 -5.59 22.06
CA SER A 127 8.71 -4.14 21.94
C SER A 127 8.05 -3.74 20.62
N ARG A 128 7.53 -2.51 20.56
CA ARG A 128 6.98 -1.93 19.35
C ARG A 128 8.05 -1.87 18.25
N GLU A 129 9.26 -1.47 18.59
CA GLU A 129 10.38 -1.35 17.66
C GLU A 129 10.76 -2.71 17.06
N TYR A 130 10.76 -3.76 17.85
CA TYR A 130 10.99 -5.12 17.38
C TYR A 130 9.92 -5.55 16.38
N ASN A 131 8.65 -5.30 16.69
CA ASN A 131 7.54 -5.62 15.79
C ASN A 131 7.64 -4.84 14.48
N PHE A 132 7.96 -3.55 14.54
CA PHE A 132 8.12 -2.71 13.35
C PHE A 132 9.21 -3.25 12.44
N GLU A 133 10.35 -3.63 12.97
CA GLU A 133 11.47 -4.15 12.21
C GLU A 133 11.17 -5.55 11.66
N THR A 134 10.68 -6.44 12.52
CA THR A 134 10.43 -7.85 12.15
C THR A 134 9.32 -8.01 11.13
N ASN A 135 8.28 -7.17 11.21
CA ASN A 135 7.09 -7.30 10.37
C ASN A 135 7.19 -6.53 9.04
N THR A 136 8.28 -5.79 8.83
CA THR A 136 8.51 -5.03 7.59
C THR A 136 9.39 -5.83 6.64
N ARG A 137 8.88 -6.13 5.44
CA ARG A 137 9.59 -6.91 4.41
C ARG A 137 9.75 -6.09 3.14
N TYR A 138 10.97 -5.88 2.70
CA TYR A 138 11.25 -5.18 1.45
C TYR A 138 10.78 -5.99 0.25
N ILE A 139 10.04 -5.37 -0.67
CA ILE A 139 9.54 -6.07 -1.86
C ILE A 139 9.81 -5.36 -3.18
N ALA A 140 9.93 -4.04 -3.23
CA ALA A 140 10.18 -3.33 -4.49
C ALA A 140 10.94 -2.02 -4.28
N GLN A 141 11.77 -1.69 -5.26
CA GLN A 141 12.63 -0.50 -5.21
C GLN A 141 11.87 0.81 -5.40
N SER A 142 10.67 0.77 -6.00
CA SER A 142 9.84 1.94 -6.23
C SER A 142 8.40 1.55 -6.50
N PHE A 143 7.50 2.51 -6.39
CA PHE A 143 6.10 2.29 -6.74
C PHE A 143 5.95 1.91 -8.22
N ASN A 144 6.66 2.60 -9.13
CA ASN A 144 6.64 2.28 -10.56
C ASN A 144 7.11 0.85 -10.83
N TYR A 145 8.21 0.43 -10.20
CA TYR A 145 8.69 -0.93 -10.35
C TYR A 145 7.62 -1.93 -9.89
N PHE A 146 7.02 -1.69 -8.73
CA PHE A 146 6.00 -2.54 -8.14
C PHE A 146 4.83 -2.75 -9.12
N ILE A 147 4.18 -1.66 -9.55
CA ILE A 147 2.98 -1.77 -10.40
C ILE A 147 3.28 -2.28 -11.81
N ASN A 148 4.50 -2.13 -12.30
CA ASN A 148 4.87 -2.57 -13.65
C ASN A 148 5.35 -4.04 -13.70
N HIS A 149 5.40 -4.72 -12.55
CA HIS A 149 5.88 -6.10 -12.47
C HIS A 149 4.83 -7.05 -11.87
N PHE A 150 3.56 -6.66 -11.88
CA PHE A 150 2.48 -7.59 -11.52
C PHE A 150 2.38 -8.68 -12.57
N ILE A 151 2.17 -9.91 -12.12
CA ILE A 151 2.14 -11.10 -12.95
C ILE A 151 0.83 -11.87 -12.76
N GLU A 152 0.46 -12.65 -13.79
CA GLU A 152 -0.70 -13.52 -13.69
C GLU A 152 -0.44 -14.65 -12.70
N GLU A 153 -1.51 -15.12 -12.07
CA GLU A 153 -1.44 -16.30 -11.23
C GLU A 153 -1.15 -17.52 -12.12
N GLU A 154 -0.14 -18.29 -11.73
CA GLU A 154 0.14 -19.56 -12.42
C GLU A 154 -0.87 -20.62 -11.98
N GLU A 155 -1.46 -21.26 -12.94
CA GLU A 155 -2.35 -22.38 -12.71
C GLU A 155 -1.57 -23.66 -12.29
#